data_7e9b32bb875373b4118314b4d595b83b
#
_entry.id   7e9b32bb875373b4118314b4d595b83b
#
_cell.length_a   1.000
_cell.length_b   1.000
_cell.length_c   1.000
_cell.angle_alpha   90.00
_cell.angle_beta   90.00
_cell.angle_gamma   90.00
#
_symmetry.space_group_name_H-M   'P 1'
#
loop_
_entity.id
_entity.type
_entity.pdbx_description
1 polymer ?
#
loop_
_entity_poly.entity_id
_entity_poly.type
_entity_poly.pdbx_seq_one_letter_code
_entity_poly.pdbx_strand_id
1 'polypeptide(L)'
;NGFKVGVIGVSDLIPAHIIDVKKRPYFETANKVIAEIESQVDFVVLLANVQRKQIKGLAQNFPGADYIFISRDTQRSRPESKQPEGGPYMYSSGIQGKYLTIVEISLQDPSLPIVDISTAKGKISSINRRLKKLQEKDPNRTIEEIYADKPNVLKLVGDYRQQLVKYETIMADAVNTTNYESIALSKSVGEDAELLAFVDETLATCNALRKKTIKASKNIIKPKKSPIFKKTNSIN
;
A
#
# COMPACT_ATOMS: atom_id res chain seq x y z
N ASN A 1 25.73 -13.22 1.41
CA ASN A 1 25.86 -11.77 1.58
C ASN A 1 24.47 -11.17 1.62
N GLY A 2 23.95 -10.92 2.81
CA GLY A 2 22.63 -10.30 2.99
C GLY A 2 22.78 -8.86 3.42
N PHE A 3 21.84 -7.99 3.01
CA PHE A 3 21.71 -6.63 3.51
C PHE A 3 21.17 -6.65 4.93
N LYS A 4 21.62 -5.70 5.74
CA LYS A 4 21.08 -5.43 7.06
C LYS A 4 19.95 -4.40 6.91
N VAL A 5 18.76 -4.77 7.38
CA VAL A 5 17.60 -3.88 7.33
C VAL A 5 17.17 -3.53 8.74
N GLY A 6 17.16 -2.25 9.06
CA GLY A 6 16.59 -1.71 10.30
C GLY A 6 15.10 -1.50 10.12
N VAL A 7 14.27 -2.14 10.94
CA VAL A 7 12.80 -1.99 10.88
C VAL A 7 12.29 -1.31 12.13
N ILE A 8 11.61 -0.18 11.98
CA ILE A 8 11.05 0.62 13.07
C ILE A 8 9.55 0.72 12.89
N GLY A 9 8.79 0.38 13.93
CA GLY A 9 7.34 0.55 13.96
C GLY A 9 6.92 1.79 14.74
N VAL A 10 6.05 2.62 14.14
CA VAL A 10 5.42 3.75 14.84
C VAL A 10 3.91 3.67 14.77
N SER A 11 3.25 4.01 15.91
CA SER A 11 1.79 4.11 15.96
C SER A 11 1.37 5.39 16.69
N ASP A 12 0.53 6.18 16.01
CA ASP A 12 -0.18 7.31 16.63
C ASP A 12 -1.52 6.90 17.26
N LEU A 13 -1.95 5.68 17.02
CA LEU A 13 -3.30 5.18 17.31
C LEU A 13 -3.24 4.12 18.41
N ILE A 14 -3.58 4.55 19.63
CA ILE A 14 -3.80 3.66 20.77
C ILE A 14 -5.31 3.62 21.02
N PRO A 15 -5.94 2.43 21.02
CA PRO A 15 -7.34 2.29 21.38
C PRO A 15 -7.62 2.85 22.78
N ALA A 16 -8.75 3.56 22.96
CA ALA A 16 -9.08 4.26 24.21
C ALA A 16 -9.21 3.32 25.44
N HIS A 17 -9.43 2.03 25.23
CA HIS A 17 -9.53 1.04 26.31
C HIS A 17 -8.15 0.52 26.78
N ILE A 18 -7.07 0.88 26.09
CA ILE A 18 -5.69 0.53 26.49
C ILE A 18 -5.18 1.61 27.42
N ILE A 19 -5.12 1.33 28.71
CA ILE A 19 -4.73 2.29 29.76
C ILE A 19 -3.28 2.09 30.25
N ASP A 20 -2.70 0.92 30.01
CA ASP A 20 -1.38 0.56 30.53
C ASP A 20 -0.22 0.94 29.60
N VAL A 21 -0.52 1.51 28.42
CA VAL A 21 0.47 1.93 27.42
C VAL A 21 0.59 3.45 27.43
N LYS A 22 1.80 3.95 27.72
CA LYS A 22 2.11 5.37 27.63
C LYS A 22 2.59 5.72 26.21
N LYS A 23 1.90 6.67 25.59
CA LYS A 23 2.29 7.22 24.27
C LYS A 23 3.47 8.17 24.45
N ARG A 24 4.51 8.00 23.61
CA ARG A 24 5.59 8.99 23.43
C ARG A 24 5.38 9.77 22.13
N PRO A 25 5.95 10.97 21.98
CA PRO A 25 5.98 11.67 20.68
C PRO A 25 6.69 10.79 19.65
N TYR A 26 5.92 10.24 18.69
CA TYR A 26 6.45 9.21 17.79
C TYR A 26 7.49 9.74 16.79
N PHE A 27 7.39 11.00 16.36
CA PHE A 27 8.38 11.62 15.49
C PHE A 27 9.77 11.69 16.13
N GLU A 28 9.85 12.32 17.30
CA GLU A 28 11.12 12.48 18.02
C GLU A 28 11.73 11.13 18.40
N THR A 29 10.89 10.25 18.93
CA THR A 29 11.34 8.92 19.37
C THR A 29 11.85 8.08 18.22
N ALA A 30 11.14 8.06 17.08
CA ALA A 30 11.56 7.27 15.94
C ALA A 30 12.80 7.84 15.26
N ASN A 31 12.89 9.17 15.08
CA ASN A 31 14.09 9.78 14.51
C ASN A 31 15.34 9.54 15.37
N LYS A 32 15.19 9.53 16.72
CA LYS A 32 16.28 9.15 17.59
C LYS A 32 16.75 7.71 17.34
N VAL A 33 15.81 6.76 17.24
CA VAL A 33 16.12 5.36 16.94
C VAL A 33 16.73 5.21 15.55
N ILE A 34 16.22 5.94 14.54
CA ILE A 34 16.80 5.96 13.20
C ILE A 34 18.25 6.37 13.26
N ALA A 35 18.58 7.48 13.92
CA ALA A 35 19.95 7.98 14.05
C ALA A 35 20.88 7.01 14.83
N GLU A 36 20.32 6.21 15.75
CA GLU A 36 21.09 5.20 16.49
C GLU A 36 21.45 3.97 15.62
N ILE A 37 20.62 3.63 14.62
CA ILE A 37 20.80 2.41 13.82
C ILE A 37 21.30 2.66 12.40
N GLU A 38 21.17 3.87 11.85
CA GLU A 38 21.49 4.17 10.43
C GLU A 38 22.92 3.78 10.04
N SER A 39 23.90 3.90 10.94
CA SER A 39 25.29 3.48 10.67
C SER A 39 25.52 1.97 10.77
N GLN A 40 24.52 1.19 11.20
CA GLN A 40 24.62 -0.25 11.46
C GLN A 40 23.86 -1.09 10.41
N VAL A 41 23.07 -0.44 9.57
CA VAL A 41 22.18 -1.06 8.58
C VAL A 41 22.37 -0.46 7.20
N ASP A 42 22.01 -1.21 6.18
CA ASP A 42 22.07 -0.76 4.78
C ASP A 42 20.77 -0.02 4.38
N PHE A 43 19.66 -0.32 5.04
CA PHE A 43 18.35 0.31 4.81
C PHE A 43 17.58 0.49 6.11
N VAL A 44 16.87 1.61 6.22
CA VAL A 44 15.91 1.88 7.30
C VAL A 44 14.48 1.82 6.75
N VAL A 45 13.70 0.91 7.29
CA VAL A 45 12.28 0.72 6.95
C VAL A 45 11.39 1.17 8.10
N LEU A 46 10.50 2.11 7.84
CA LEU A 46 9.51 2.59 8.79
C LEU A 46 8.13 1.99 8.51
N LEU A 47 7.55 1.32 9.50
CA LEU A 47 6.17 0.85 9.48
C LEU A 47 5.29 1.87 10.20
N ALA A 48 4.50 2.65 9.45
CA ALA A 48 3.74 3.78 9.98
C ALA A 48 2.24 3.46 10.12
N ASN A 49 1.75 3.40 11.36
CA ASN A 49 0.33 3.32 11.68
C ASN A 49 -0.16 4.64 12.24
N VAL A 50 -0.50 5.57 11.34
CA VAL A 50 -0.83 6.96 11.68
C VAL A 50 -2.18 7.38 11.12
N GLN A 51 -2.70 8.50 11.62
CA GLN A 51 -3.93 9.09 11.08
C GLN A 51 -3.70 9.59 9.64
N ARG A 52 -4.73 9.46 8.79
CA ARG A 52 -4.65 9.83 7.38
C ARG A 52 -4.13 11.26 7.13
N LYS A 53 -4.49 12.22 7.99
CA LYS A 53 -4.03 13.61 7.88
C LYS A 53 -2.51 13.77 8.03
N GLN A 54 -1.83 12.80 8.67
CA GLN A 54 -0.39 12.83 8.93
C GLN A 54 0.43 12.19 7.81
N ILE A 55 -0.20 11.40 6.93
CA ILE A 55 0.49 10.65 5.86
C ILE A 55 1.29 11.59 4.95
N LYS A 56 0.75 12.75 4.60
CA LYS A 56 1.42 13.71 3.70
C LYS A 56 2.76 14.25 4.25
N GLY A 57 2.89 14.29 5.58
CA GLY A 57 4.11 14.79 6.23
C GLY A 57 5.15 13.71 6.56
N LEU A 58 4.86 12.43 6.33
CA LEU A 58 5.74 11.34 6.77
C LEU A 58 7.13 11.43 6.16
N ALA A 59 7.25 11.69 4.85
CA ALA A 59 8.55 11.80 4.20
C ALA A 59 9.42 12.93 4.80
N GLN A 60 8.80 14.07 5.09
CA GLN A 60 9.50 15.22 5.69
C GLN A 60 9.86 14.99 7.16
N ASN A 61 9.03 14.22 7.86
CA ASN A 61 9.21 13.97 9.28
C ASN A 61 10.22 12.83 9.57
N PHE A 62 10.48 11.98 8.58
CA PHE A 62 11.42 10.84 8.70
C PHE A 62 12.43 10.81 7.55
N PRO A 63 13.28 11.85 7.42
CA PRO A 63 14.23 11.94 6.31
C PRO A 63 15.31 10.84 6.32
N GLY A 64 15.59 10.24 7.46
CA GLY A 64 16.53 9.12 7.59
C GLY A 64 15.92 7.74 7.34
N ALA A 65 14.66 7.65 6.94
CA ALA A 65 14.08 6.40 6.48
C ALA A 65 14.28 6.27 4.96
N ASP A 66 14.59 5.06 4.46
CA ASP A 66 14.65 4.77 3.03
C ASP A 66 13.28 4.36 2.49
N TYR A 67 12.52 3.63 3.29
CA TYR A 67 11.19 3.13 2.95
C TYR A 67 10.18 3.38 4.06
N ILE A 68 8.98 3.82 3.71
CA ILE A 68 7.86 3.98 4.65
C ILE A 68 6.67 3.15 4.15
N PHE A 69 6.30 2.12 4.91
CA PHE A 69 5.08 1.37 4.66
C PHE A 69 3.96 1.89 5.55
N ILE A 70 2.86 2.31 4.92
CA ILE A 70 1.76 2.99 5.58
C ILE A 70 0.60 2.02 5.75
N SER A 71 0.20 1.79 7.00
CA SER A 71 -1.04 1.10 7.31
C SER A 71 -2.21 2.07 7.40
N ARG A 72 -3.45 1.56 7.23
CA ARG A 72 -4.71 2.32 7.36
C ARG A 72 -4.94 3.42 6.30
N ASP A 73 -4.10 3.53 5.29
CA ASP A 73 -4.45 4.33 4.14
C ASP A 73 -5.49 3.56 3.29
N THR A 74 -6.60 4.22 2.98
CA THR A 74 -7.62 3.65 2.09
C THR A 74 -7.18 3.61 0.64
N GLN A 75 -6.17 4.40 0.29
CA GLN A 75 -5.60 4.45 -1.06
C GLN A 75 -4.38 3.51 -1.13
N ARG A 76 -4.45 2.58 -2.06
CA ARG A 76 -3.33 1.72 -2.38
C ARG A 76 -2.33 2.47 -3.28
N SER A 77 -1.05 2.31 -3.03
CA SER A 77 -0.01 2.74 -3.97
C SER A 77 -0.12 1.98 -5.30
N ARG A 78 0.32 2.63 -6.36
CA ARG A 78 0.42 2.06 -7.71
C ARG A 78 1.83 2.27 -8.23
N PRO A 79 2.28 1.49 -9.22
CA PRO A 79 3.60 1.70 -9.83
C PRO A 79 3.83 3.14 -10.31
N GLU A 80 2.76 3.83 -10.73
CA GLU A 80 2.81 5.22 -11.20
C GLU A 80 2.65 6.26 -10.07
N SER A 81 2.54 5.84 -8.82
CA SER A 81 2.41 6.79 -7.69
C SER A 81 3.68 7.61 -7.55
N LYS A 82 3.53 8.94 -7.60
CA LYS A 82 4.66 9.84 -7.45
C LYS A 82 5.26 9.68 -6.06
N GLN A 83 6.56 9.41 -6.00
CA GLN A 83 7.33 9.34 -4.78
C GLN A 83 7.83 10.74 -4.36
N PRO A 84 8.07 11.00 -3.07
CA PRO A 84 8.70 12.22 -2.61
C PRO A 84 10.09 12.40 -3.24
N GLU A 85 10.38 13.59 -3.73
CA GLU A 85 11.68 13.90 -4.32
C GLU A 85 12.77 13.98 -3.22
N GLY A 86 13.83 13.19 -3.38
CA GLY A 86 14.92 13.12 -2.40
C GLY A 86 14.52 12.57 -1.03
N GLY A 87 13.33 12.00 -0.90
CA GLY A 87 12.80 11.45 0.33
C GLY A 87 12.64 9.92 0.29
N PRO A 88 12.11 9.32 1.37
CA PRO A 88 11.86 7.91 1.42
C PRO A 88 10.81 7.46 0.42
N TYR A 89 10.94 6.23 -0.10
CA TYR A 89 9.89 5.59 -0.88
C TYR A 89 8.69 5.24 0.00
N MET A 90 7.50 5.69 -0.40
CA MET A 90 6.29 5.53 0.41
C MET A 90 5.28 4.61 -0.26
N TYR A 91 4.87 3.57 0.46
CA TYR A 91 3.94 2.56 -0.07
C TYR A 91 2.81 2.24 0.91
N SER A 92 1.63 1.99 0.36
CA SER A 92 0.46 1.48 1.08
C SER A 92 -0.17 0.33 0.32
N SER A 93 -0.50 -0.75 0.99
CA SER A 93 -1.26 -1.88 0.44
C SER A 93 -2.77 -1.63 0.41
N GLY A 94 -3.23 -0.49 0.92
CA GLY A 94 -4.65 -0.20 1.12
C GLY A 94 -5.19 -0.87 2.37
N ILE A 95 -6.47 -1.23 2.34
CA ILE A 95 -7.20 -1.80 3.48
C ILE A 95 -7.77 -3.18 3.19
N GLN A 96 -8.13 -3.91 4.24
CA GLN A 96 -8.85 -5.20 4.20
C GLN A 96 -8.04 -6.38 3.62
N GLY A 97 -6.72 -6.30 3.56
CA GLY A 97 -5.91 -7.41 3.06
C GLY A 97 -6.20 -7.82 1.60
N LYS A 98 -6.67 -6.87 0.76
CA LYS A 98 -7.04 -7.17 -0.63
C LYS A 98 -5.84 -7.30 -1.57
N TYR A 99 -4.67 -6.82 -1.12
CA TYR A 99 -3.46 -6.78 -1.92
C TYR A 99 -2.26 -7.16 -1.09
N LEU A 100 -1.37 -7.94 -1.70
CA LEU A 100 -0.01 -8.13 -1.24
C LEU A 100 0.87 -7.09 -1.95
N THR A 101 1.67 -6.37 -1.18
CA THR A 101 2.67 -5.43 -1.69
C THR A 101 4.05 -6.05 -1.61
N ILE A 102 4.77 -6.03 -2.71
CA ILE A 102 6.15 -6.48 -2.82
C ILE A 102 7.00 -5.27 -3.24
N VAL A 103 8.11 -5.08 -2.55
CA VAL A 103 9.16 -4.12 -2.94
C VAL A 103 10.44 -4.92 -3.10
N GLU A 104 10.92 -5.01 -4.33
CA GLU A 104 12.20 -5.66 -4.66
C GLU A 104 13.28 -4.59 -4.73
N ILE A 105 14.39 -4.82 -4.07
CA ILE A 105 15.55 -3.92 -4.07
C ILE A 105 16.72 -4.70 -4.66
N SER A 106 17.36 -4.15 -5.70
CA SER A 106 18.63 -4.64 -6.25
C SER A 106 19.69 -3.57 -6.02
N LEU A 107 20.72 -3.92 -5.26
CA LEU A 107 21.84 -3.04 -4.96
C LEU A 107 23.10 -3.69 -5.50
N GLN A 108 23.72 -3.06 -6.50
CA GLN A 108 24.98 -3.49 -7.12
C GLN A 108 26.15 -2.63 -6.68
N ASP A 109 25.93 -1.31 -6.57
CA ASP A 109 26.92 -0.34 -6.14
C ASP A 109 26.32 0.59 -5.06
N PRO A 110 26.72 0.43 -3.79
CA PRO A 110 26.19 1.26 -2.69
C PRO A 110 26.48 2.75 -2.81
N SER A 111 27.44 3.17 -3.67
CA SER A 111 27.75 4.57 -3.91
C SER A 111 26.79 5.27 -4.85
N LEU A 112 25.95 4.53 -5.57
CA LEU A 112 25.02 5.05 -6.55
C LEU A 112 23.59 5.10 -6.00
N PRO A 113 22.76 6.06 -6.47
CA PRO A 113 21.38 6.17 -6.02
C PRO A 113 20.52 4.98 -6.46
N ILE A 114 19.49 4.70 -5.71
CA ILE A 114 18.45 3.73 -6.09
C ILE A 114 17.45 4.42 -7.02
N VAL A 115 17.15 3.77 -8.15
CA VAL A 115 16.18 4.22 -9.16
C VAL A 115 14.90 3.42 -9.06
N ASP A 116 13.76 4.10 -8.93
CA ASP A 116 12.45 3.44 -8.99
C ASP A 116 12.08 3.09 -10.44
N ILE A 117 12.12 1.81 -10.75
CA ILE A 117 11.78 1.26 -12.08
C ILE A 117 10.32 0.78 -12.19
N SER A 118 9.52 0.91 -11.14
CA SER A 118 8.13 0.41 -11.08
C SER A 118 7.28 0.94 -12.22
N THR A 119 7.35 2.24 -12.48
CA THR A 119 6.61 2.89 -13.58
C THR A 119 7.11 2.40 -14.93
N ALA A 120 8.42 2.32 -15.15
CA ALA A 120 9.03 1.87 -16.40
C ALA A 120 8.59 0.43 -16.72
N LYS A 121 8.79 -0.49 -15.79
CA LYS A 121 8.39 -1.91 -15.90
C LYS A 121 6.90 -2.07 -16.22
N GLY A 122 6.04 -1.33 -15.51
CA GLY A 122 4.60 -1.35 -15.75
C GLY A 122 4.21 -0.79 -17.13
N LYS A 123 4.86 0.27 -17.61
CA LYS A 123 4.62 0.87 -18.93
C LYS A 123 5.08 -0.06 -20.06
N ILE A 124 6.28 -0.64 -19.97
CA ILE A 124 6.79 -1.62 -20.93
C ILE A 124 5.79 -2.79 -21.07
N SER A 125 5.39 -3.38 -19.94
CA SER A 125 4.41 -4.48 -19.94
C SER A 125 3.07 -4.09 -20.58
N SER A 126 2.56 -2.91 -20.25
CA SER A 126 1.29 -2.41 -20.81
C SER A 126 1.37 -2.16 -22.31
N ILE A 127 2.46 -1.54 -22.80
CA ILE A 127 2.66 -1.23 -24.20
C ILE A 127 2.83 -2.54 -25.00
N ASN A 128 3.67 -3.46 -24.54
CA ASN A 128 3.87 -4.75 -25.19
C ASN A 128 2.56 -5.53 -25.33
N ARG A 129 1.71 -5.53 -24.30
CA ARG A 129 0.38 -6.14 -24.37
C ARG A 129 -0.51 -5.49 -25.42
N ARG A 130 -0.46 -4.15 -25.59
CA ARG A 130 -1.24 -3.42 -26.60
C ARG A 130 -0.72 -3.70 -28.00
N LEU A 131 0.58 -3.69 -28.22
CA LEU A 131 1.21 -4.04 -29.51
C LEU A 131 0.86 -5.48 -29.88
N LYS A 132 0.96 -6.42 -28.92
CA LYS A 132 0.55 -7.81 -29.14
C LYS A 132 -0.89 -7.94 -29.59
N LYS A 133 -1.83 -7.21 -28.97
CA LYS A 133 -3.25 -7.21 -29.39
C LYS A 133 -3.46 -6.65 -30.80
N LEU A 134 -2.66 -5.69 -31.22
CA LEU A 134 -2.72 -5.19 -32.59
C LEU A 134 -2.19 -6.23 -33.58
N GLN A 135 -1.14 -6.96 -33.20
CA GLN A 135 -0.54 -8.02 -34.01
C GLN A 135 -1.43 -9.27 -34.14
N GLU A 136 -2.21 -9.59 -33.10
CA GLU A 136 -3.12 -10.76 -33.07
C GLU A 136 -4.19 -10.73 -34.16
N LYS A 137 -4.45 -9.57 -34.80
CA LYS A 137 -5.40 -9.47 -35.90
C LYS A 137 -4.96 -10.26 -37.13
N ASP A 138 -3.65 -10.29 -37.41
CA ASP A 138 -3.01 -11.13 -38.43
C ASP A 138 -1.56 -11.43 -38.01
N PRO A 139 -1.31 -12.62 -37.44
CA PRO A 139 0.02 -13.00 -36.96
C PRO A 139 1.09 -13.10 -38.05
N ASN A 140 0.69 -13.23 -39.34
CA ASN A 140 1.60 -13.45 -40.46
C ASN A 140 2.05 -12.14 -41.14
N ARG A 141 1.46 -11.00 -40.75
CA ARG A 141 1.76 -9.67 -41.31
C ARG A 141 2.30 -8.76 -40.22
N THR A 142 3.11 -7.78 -40.59
CA THR A 142 3.54 -6.72 -39.67
C THR A 142 2.36 -5.81 -39.27
N ILE A 143 2.48 -5.14 -38.12
CA ILE A 143 1.46 -4.16 -37.69
C ILE A 143 1.28 -3.07 -38.75
N GLU A 144 2.36 -2.65 -39.40
CA GLU A 144 2.37 -1.67 -40.47
C GLU A 144 1.55 -2.12 -41.70
N GLU A 145 1.68 -3.37 -42.08
CA GLU A 145 0.91 -3.95 -43.19
C GLU A 145 -0.57 -4.16 -42.82
N ILE A 146 -0.85 -4.58 -41.57
CA ILE A 146 -2.22 -4.80 -41.07
C ILE A 146 -3.03 -3.48 -41.09
N TYR A 147 -2.35 -2.38 -40.74
CA TYR A 147 -2.97 -1.08 -40.54
C TYR A 147 -2.52 -0.02 -41.55
N ALA A 148 -2.04 -0.42 -42.75
CA ALA A 148 -1.55 0.48 -43.78
C ALA A 148 -2.58 1.57 -44.19
N ASP A 149 -3.87 1.23 -44.13
CA ASP A 149 -5.02 2.12 -44.38
C ASP A 149 -5.43 2.99 -43.17
N LYS A 150 -4.74 2.86 -42.01
CA LYS A 150 -5.12 3.52 -40.76
C LYS A 150 -3.97 4.34 -40.14
N PRO A 151 -3.71 5.54 -40.71
CA PRO A 151 -2.56 6.36 -40.29
C PRO A 151 -2.56 6.72 -38.80
N ASN A 152 -3.75 6.87 -38.18
CA ASN A 152 -3.87 7.13 -36.76
C ASN A 152 -3.39 5.96 -35.90
N VAL A 153 -3.61 4.71 -36.33
CA VAL A 153 -3.12 3.51 -35.65
C VAL A 153 -1.59 3.42 -35.80
N LEU A 154 -1.07 3.68 -37.00
CA LEU A 154 0.38 3.67 -37.24
C LEU A 154 1.10 4.74 -36.41
N LYS A 155 0.54 5.95 -36.29
CA LYS A 155 1.05 6.98 -35.40
C LYS A 155 1.10 6.50 -33.95
N LEU A 156 0.01 5.90 -33.45
CA LEU A 156 -0.05 5.36 -32.08
C LEU A 156 1.00 4.26 -31.85
N VAL A 157 1.23 3.40 -32.85
CA VAL A 157 2.29 2.37 -32.79
C VAL A 157 3.68 3.01 -32.71
N GLY A 158 3.93 4.05 -33.50
CA GLY A 158 5.16 4.84 -33.44
C GLY A 158 5.39 5.45 -32.05
N ASP A 159 4.37 6.08 -31.48
CA ASP A 159 4.40 6.64 -30.13
C ASP A 159 4.69 5.55 -29.07
N TYR A 160 4.11 4.38 -29.19
CA TYR A 160 4.37 3.24 -28.30
C TYR A 160 5.82 2.77 -28.38
N ARG A 161 6.39 2.65 -29.58
CA ARG A 161 7.79 2.24 -29.75
C ARG A 161 8.76 3.27 -29.17
N GLN A 162 8.50 4.57 -29.37
CA GLN A 162 9.31 5.61 -28.75
C GLN A 162 9.26 5.55 -27.22
N GLN A 163 8.08 5.30 -26.65
CA GLN A 163 7.93 5.12 -25.21
C GLN A 163 8.67 3.85 -24.72
N LEU A 164 8.64 2.74 -25.46
CA LEU A 164 9.38 1.54 -25.10
C LEU A 164 10.88 1.84 -25.00
N VAL A 165 11.47 2.44 -26.03
CA VAL A 165 12.89 2.82 -26.02
C VAL A 165 13.23 3.66 -24.80
N LYS A 166 12.40 4.68 -24.49
CA LYS A 166 12.61 5.52 -23.32
C LYS A 166 12.63 4.72 -22.01
N TYR A 167 11.66 3.83 -21.79
CA TYR A 167 11.55 3.08 -20.53
C TYR A 167 12.60 1.96 -20.44
N GLU A 168 12.95 1.34 -21.56
CA GLU A 168 14.04 0.35 -21.63
C GLU A 168 15.39 1.00 -21.32
N THR A 169 15.65 2.22 -21.82
CA THR A 169 16.85 2.99 -21.45
C THR A 169 16.92 3.28 -19.95
N ILE A 170 15.81 3.75 -19.34
CA ILE A 170 15.77 3.97 -17.89
C ILE A 170 16.12 2.70 -17.12
N MET A 171 15.63 1.53 -17.56
CA MET A 171 15.93 0.26 -16.90
C MET A 171 17.37 -0.20 -17.14
N ALA A 172 17.92 0.04 -18.33
CA ALA A 172 19.28 -0.36 -18.67
C ALA A 172 20.35 0.50 -17.93
N ASP A 173 20.07 1.78 -17.74
CA ASP A 173 20.99 2.73 -17.08
C ASP A 173 20.96 2.63 -15.55
N ALA A 174 19.93 1.99 -14.99
CA ALA A 174 19.75 1.87 -13.54
C ALA A 174 20.65 0.78 -12.95
N VAL A 175 21.69 1.15 -12.19
CA VAL A 175 22.58 0.20 -11.50
C VAL A 175 21.89 -0.36 -10.26
N ASN A 176 21.35 0.51 -9.40
CA ASN A 176 20.57 0.13 -8.24
C ASN A 176 19.11 0.39 -8.51
N THR A 177 18.24 -0.57 -8.20
CA THR A 177 16.83 -0.44 -8.53
C THR A 177 15.92 -0.75 -7.34
N THR A 178 14.79 -0.05 -7.28
CA THR A 178 13.64 -0.45 -6.50
C THR A 178 12.44 -0.68 -7.42
N ASN A 179 11.70 -1.76 -7.17
CA ASN A 179 10.53 -2.13 -7.95
C ASN A 179 9.36 -2.45 -7.01
N TYR A 180 8.30 -1.67 -7.12
CA TYR A 180 7.06 -1.88 -6.39
C TYR A 180 6.09 -2.70 -7.22
N GLU A 181 5.56 -3.76 -6.63
CA GLU A 181 4.51 -4.58 -7.21
C GLU A 181 3.34 -4.75 -6.24
N SER A 182 2.14 -4.84 -6.77
CA SER A 182 0.94 -5.06 -5.98
C SER A 182 0.11 -6.18 -6.59
N ILE A 183 0.02 -7.28 -5.88
CA ILE A 183 -0.70 -8.49 -6.26
C ILE A 183 -2.09 -8.47 -5.62
N ALA A 184 -3.14 -8.54 -6.43
CA ALA A 184 -4.49 -8.66 -5.94
C ALA A 184 -4.72 -10.07 -5.36
N LEU A 185 -5.10 -10.16 -4.10
CA LEU A 185 -5.51 -11.42 -3.45
C LEU A 185 -6.96 -11.72 -3.83
N SER A 186 -7.12 -12.26 -5.04
CA SER A 186 -8.41 -12.64 -5.61
C SER A 186 -8.60 -14.15 -5.57
N LYS A 187 -9.78 -14.64 -5.97
CA LYS A 187 -10.07 -16.08 -6.05
C LYS A 187 -9.16 -16.88 -7.00
N SER A 188 -8.35 -16.20 -7.82
CA SER A 188 -7.34 -16.84 -8.68
C SER A 188 -6.05 -17.18 -7.95
N VAL A 189 -5.86 -16.65 -6.74
CA VAL A 189 -4.75 -17.02 -5.86
C VAL A 189 -5.17 -18.29 -5.13
N GLY A 190 -4.32 -19.32 -5.19
CA GLY A 190 -4.59 -20.59 -4.50
C GLY A 190 -4.76 -20.40 -3.00
N GLU A 191 -5.60 -21.22 -2.40
CA GLU A 191 -5.89 -21.21 -0.97
C GLU A 191 -5.16 -22.38 -0.30
N ASP A 192 -4.59 -22.13 0.88
CA ASP A 192 -4.13 -23.17 1.79
C ASP A 192 -5.35 -23.64 2.61
N ALA A 193 -5.78 -24.88 2.38
CA ALA A 193 -7.03 -25.40 2.96
C ALA A 193 -7.00 -25.50 4.50
N GLU A 194 -5.83 -25.79 5.09
CA GLU A 194 -5.67 -25.90 6.54
C GLU A 194 -5.72 -24.51 7.19
N LEU A 195 -4.99 -23.55 6.61
CA LEU A 195 -5.02 -22.17 7.07
C LEU A 195 -6.39 -21.54 6.91
N LEU A 196 -7.10 -21.81 5.82
CA LEU A 196 -8.46 -21.31 5.58
C LEU A 196 -9.42 -21.84 6.65
N ALA A 197 -9.38 -23.14 6.95
CA ALA A 197 -10.21 -23.74 7.99
C ALA A 197 -9.95 -23.09 9.37
N PHE A 198 -8.70 -22.88 9.74
CA PHE A 198 -8.32 -22.17 10.97
C PHE A 198 -8.87 -20.73 11.03
N VAL A 199 -8.76 -20.00 9.92
CA VAL A 199 -9.28 -18.61 9.83
C VAL A 199 -10.80 -18.60 9.97
N ASP A 200 -11.51 -19.50 9.29
CA ASP A 200 -12.97 -19.58 9.34
C ASP A 200 -13.48 -19.93 10.75
N GLU A 201 -12.86 -20.87 11.44
CA GLU A 201 -13.16 -21.20 12.84
C GLU A 201 -12.94 -20.00 13.77
N THR A 202 -11.80 -19.32 13.59
CA THR A 202 -11.46 -18.13 14.38
C THR A 202 -12.47 -17.01 14.17
N LEU A 203 -12.85 -16.73 12.91
CA LEU A 203 -13.85 -15.73 12.58
C LEU A 203 -15.23 -16.08 13.12
N ALA A 204 -15.63 -17.35 13.07
CA ALA A 204 -16.88 -17.83 13.66
C ALA A 204 -16.93 -17.56 15.17
N THR A 205 -15.84 -17.88 15.88
CA THR A 205 -15.66 -17.61 17.31
C THR A 205 -15.72 -16.13 17.65
N CYS A 206 -14.99 -15.29 16.93
CA CYS A 206 -15.02 -13.84 17.09
C CYS A 206 -16.41 -13.24 16.85
N ASN A 207 -17.13 -13.72 15.83
CA ASN A 207 -18.47 -13.27 15.53
C ASN A 207 -19.49 -13.70 16.62
N ALA A 208 -19.33 -14.88 17.20
CA ALA A 208 -20.15 -15.34 18.31
C ALA A 208 -19.97 -14.48 19.56
N LEU A 209 -18.70 -14.14 19.90
CA LEU A 209 -18.36 -13.24 21.01
C LEU A 209 -18.95 -11.84 20.79
N ARG A 210 -18.81 -11.28 19.60
CA ARG A 210 -19.35 -9.97 19.25
C ARG A 210 -20.88 -9.91 19.40
N LYS A 211 -21.59 -10.96 18.98
CA LYS A 211 -23.06 -11.06 19.15
C LYS A 211 -23.47 -11.12 20.63
N LYS A 212 -22.68 -11.81 21.49
CA LYS A 212 -22.92 -11.84 22.94
C LYS A 212 -22.74 -10.45 23.56
N THR A 213 -21.69 -9.74 23.21
CA THR A 213 -21.41 -8.39 23.73
C THR A 213 -22.50 -7.39 23.34
N ILE A 214 -22.97 -7.42 22.09
CA ILE A 214 -24.05 -6.53 21.61
C ILE A 214 -25.38 -6.87 22.33
N LYS A 215 -25.69 -8.14 22.60
CA LYS A 215 -26.88 -8.51 23.37
C LYS A 215 -26.77 -8.03 24.83
N ALA A 216 -25.61 -8.14 25.45
CA ALA A 216 -25.38 -7.68 26.81
C ALA A 216 -25.57 -6.14 26.93
N SER A 217 -24.97 -5.37 26.01
CA SER A 217 -25.11 -3.90 26.00
C SER A 217 -26.54 -3.43 25.74
N LYS A 218 -27.32 -4.10 24.89
CA LYS A 218 -28.73 -3.78 24.66
C LYS A 218 -29.63 -4.07 25.88
N ASN A 219 -29.25 -5.00 26.73
CA ASN A 219 -29.97 -5.29 27.98
C ASN A 219 -29.67 -4.27 29.09
N ILE A 220 -28.54 -3.57 29.02
CA ILE A 220 -28.17 -2.53 29.99
C ILE A 220 -28.86 -1.20 29.70
N ILE A 221 -29.19 -0.93 28.44
CA ILE A 221 -29.86 0.31 27.99
C ILE A 221 -31.35 0.04 27.81
N LYS A 222 -32.07 -0.34 28.85
CA LYS A 222 -33.53 -0.14 28.91
C LYS A 222 -33.77 1.22 29.54
N PRO A 223 -34.34 2.20 28.82
CA PRO A 223 -34.69 3.47 29.44
C PRO A 223 -35.71 3.21 30.55
N LYS A 224 -35.41 3.60 31.77
CA LYS A 224 -36.42 3.67 32.84
C LYS A 224 -37.54 4.55 32.29
N LYS A 225 -38.79 4.02 32.22
CA LYS A 225 -39.95 4.81 31.87
C LYS A 225 -40.02 5.94 32.89
N SER A 226 -39.92 7.17 32.43
CA SER A 226 -40.16 8.36 33.24
C SER A 226 -41.60 8.31 33.79
N PRO A 227 -41.84 8.63 35.09
CA PRO A 227 -43.19 8.67 35.57
C PRO A 227 -43.96 9.75 34.83
N ILE A 228 -45.14 9.39 34.32
CA ILE A 228 -46.06 10.28 33.65
C ILE A 228 -46.63 11.21 34.73
N PHE A 229 -46.22 12.49 34.74
CA PHE A 229 -46.86 13.52 35.52
C PHE A 229 -48.28 13.75 34.97
N LYS A 230 -49.28 13.28 35.68
CA LYS A 230 -50.69 13.68 35.43
C LYS A 230 -50.80 15.19 35.77
N LYS A 231 -51.05 16.03 34.77
CA LYS A 231 -51.51 17.38 34.99
C LYS A 231 -52.90 17.32 35.63
N THR A 232 -53.00 17.69 36.88
CA THR A 232 -54.28 18.01 37.52
C THR A 232 -54.70 19.37 36.99
N ASN A 233 -55.78 19.40 36.20
CA ASN A 233 -56.52 20.66 35.92
C ASN A 233 -57.18 21.09 37.18
N SER A 234 -56.77 22.21 37.77
CA SER A 234 -57.56 22.97 38.71
C SER A 234 -58.28 24.10 37.94
N ILE A 235 -59.60 23.96 37.88
CA ILE A 235 -60.57 25.00 37.51
C ILE A 235 -60.69 25.92 38.73
N ASN A 236 -60.43 27.22 38.55
CA ASN A 236 -61.21 28.33 39.00
C ASN A 236 -60.61 29.65 38.45
#